data_8ebaa968e2f918d60e0f549e5338e4ea
#
_entry.id   8ebaa968e2f918d60e0f549e5338e4ea
#
_cell.length_a   1.000
_cell.length_b   1.000
_cell.length_c   1.000
_cell.angle_alpha   90.00
_cell.angle_beta   90.00
_cell.angle_gamma   90.00
#
_symmetry.space_group_name_H-M   'P 1'
#
loop_
_entity.id
_entity.type
_entity.pdbx_description
1 polymer ?
#
loop_
_entity_poly.entity_id
_entity_poly.type
_entity_poly.pdbx_seq_one_letter_code
_entity_poly.pdbx_strand_id
1 'polypeptide(L)'
;MADLYTRALSAGSRDVSGESLAVARIAFGAVGLASAIRLMARGWVSSLLAGPEHHLRYPAMGWVPVPPGWVVHLLVVVIALAAACVMVGFHHRAAAATFWIAFTWVELLEATIYLNHYWFMTLVGASMVVLPMSARWSVDSVRRGPSDVPAAAVWLLRFQVASVYLFAGLAKLNGDWLNGLPLGLWLPARSDLPIIGSLLGTHTAALLASWGGALFDCTVVGFLLWRRTRIVAWIVLVTFHVSTWLLFPVIGVFPWLMIPMSTVLFDPDWPSRVLERLGLRPAVHPQTRPSTAPAGRSAVRPLRTRVVVVAAVLWIALQIALPLRHLAYPGDHRWTGEGLRFGWNVMLIEKAGDVTFRITDPRDRSTWTDDARTIYTPQQWRVMSTDPELIRQAAHQVALENGATSTAPLEVRADALVSLNGRTSARLIDPDVDLAAEPWRLGAQPWVLPVPEAPRPL
;
A
#
# COMPACT_ATOMS: atom_id res chain seq x y z
N MET A 1 -2.50 -34.22 -11.32
CA MET A 1 -1.94 -32.86 -11.54
C MET A 1 -2.22 -32.33 -12.95
N ALA A 2 -1.98 -33.10 -14.03
CA ALA A 2 -2.25 -32.65 -15.43
C ALA A 2 -3.72 -32.27 -15.69
N ASP A 3 -4.68 -33.01 -15.15
CA ASP A 3 -6.12 -32.73 -15.31
C ASP A 3 -6.54 -31.42 -14.60
N LEU A 4 -6.06 -31.17 -13.37
CA LEU A 4 -6.32 -29.90 -12.67
C LEU A 4 -5.72 -28.69 -13.39
N TYR A 5 -4.52 -28.84 -13.93
CA TYR A 5 -3.87 -27.81 -14.73
C TYR A 5 -4.68 -27.49 -16.01
N THR A 6 -5.12 -28.53 -16.72
CA THR A 6 -5.94 -28.37 -17.94
C THR A 6 -7.28 -27.71 -17.65
N ARG A 7 -7.96 -28.10 -16.55
CA ARG A 7 -9.22 -27.49 -16.10
C ARG A 7 -9.01 -26.02 -15.69
N ALA A 8 -7.95 -25.70 -14.98
CA ALA A 8 -7.62 -24.32 -14.59
C ALA A 8 -7.35 -23.44 -15.80
N LEU A 9 -6.60 -23.95 -16.79
CA LEU A 9 -6.34 -23.22 -18.04
C LEU A 9 -7.63 -22.99 -18.83
N SER A 10 -8.48 -24.00 -18.96
CA SER A 10 -9.75 -23.88 -19.69
C SER A 10 -10.72 -22.92 -19.00
N ALA A 11 -10.81 -22.95 -17.68
CA ALA A 11 -11.62 -22.01 -16.90
C ALA A 11 -11.08 -20.58 -16.99
N GLY A 12 -9.77 -20.39 -16.92
CA GLY A 12 -9.13 -19.09 -17.01
C GLY A 12 -9.17 -18.44 -18.40
N SER A 13 -9.20 -19.26 -19.46
CA SER A 13 -9.30 -18.79 -20.85
C SER A 13 -10.73 -18.51 -21.32
N ARG A 14 -11.76 -18.84 -20.51
CA ARG A 14 -13.15 -18.55 -20.84
C ARG A 14 -13.36 -17.04 -20.96
N ASP A 15 -14.00 -16.60 -22.03
CA ASP A 15 -14.35 -15.20 -22.23
C ASP A 15 -15.48 -14.76 -21.27
N VAL A 16 -15.31 -13.61 -20.65
CA VAL A 16 -16.27 -12.94 -19.76
C VAL A 16 -16.32 -11.45 -20.07
N SER A 17 -17.38 -10.76 -19.63
CA SER A 17 -17.50 -9.32 -19.82
C SER A 17 -16.31 -8.56 -19.22
N GLY A 18 -15.77 -7.58 -19.93
CA GLY A 18 -14.72 -6.67 -19.44
C GLY A 18 -15.22 -5.48 -18.61
N GLU A 19 -16.53 -5.41 -18.31
CA GLU A 19 -17.13 -4.22 -17.67
C GLU A 19 -16.65 -3.99 -16.24
N SER A 20 -16.52 -5.05 -15.43
CA SER A 20 -15.99 -4.93 -14.07
C SER A 20 -14.55 -4.40 -14.07
N LEU A 21 -13.73 -4.80 -15.05
CA LEU A 21 -12.38 -4.26 -15.23
C LEU A 21 -12.43 -2.79 -15.67
N ALA A 22 -13.39 -2.41 -16.49
CA ALA A 22 -13.57 -1.02 -16.93
C ALA A 22 -13.94 -0.11 -15.74
N VAL A 23 -14.85 -0.55 -14.84
CA VAL A 23 -15.16 0.19 -13.60
C VAL A 23 -13.92 0.35 -12.72
N ALA A 24 -13.17 -0.74 -12.50
CA ALA A 24 -11.94 -0.68 -11.71
C ALA A 24 -10.91 0.30 -12.33
N ARG A 25 -10.75 0.30 -13.65
CA ARG A 25 -9.88 1.24 -14.38
C ARG A 25 -10.32 2.69 -14.19
N ILE A 26 -11.61 2.97 -14.35
CA ILE A 26 -12.16 4.33 -14.20
C ILE A 26 -11.93 4.82 -12.76
N ALA A 27 -12.26 4.00 -11.77
CA ALA A 27 -12.08 4.32 -10.36
C ALA A 27 -10.62 4.58 -10.00
N PHE A 28 -9.72 3.71 -10.44
CA PHE A 28 -8.28 3.85 -10.22
C PHE A 28 -7.75 5.15 -10.83
N GLY A 29 -8.09 5.44 -12.08
CA GLY A 29 -7.67 6.66 -12.75
C GLY A 29 -8.23 7.92 -12.10
N ALA A 30 -9.51 7.90 -11.68
CA ALA A 30 -10.14 9.03 -11.00
C ALA A 30 -9.48 9.31 -9.64
N VAL A 31 -9.24 8.27 -8.83
CA VAL A 31 -8.57 8.43 -7.52
C VAL A 31 -7.11 8.84 -7.70
N GLY A 32 -6.39 8.28 -8.69
CA GLY A 32 -5.03 8.68 -9.02
C GLY A 32 -4.92 10.14 -9.41
N LEU A 33 -5.83 10.61 -10.28
CA LEU A 33 -5.90 12.00 -10.70
C LEU A 33 -6.22 12.93 -9.52
N ALA A 34 -7.25 12.59 -8.73
CA ALA A 34 -7.62 13.38 -7.56
C ALA A 34 -6.49 13.45 -6.52
N SER A 35 -5.76 12.34 -6.33
CA SER A 35 -4.61 12.27 -5.42
C SER A 35 -3.47 13.17 -5.90
N ALA A 36 -3.12 13.15 -7.18
CA ALA A 36 -2.07 13.98 -7.74
C ALA A 36 -2.45 15.48 -7.65
N ILE A 37 -3.68 15.84 -7.98
CA ILE A 37 -4.20 17.23 -7.82
C ILE A 37 -4.12 17.65 -6.35
N ARG A 38 -4.57 16.81 -5.41
CA ARG A 38 -4.52 17.10 -3.98
C ARG A 38 -3.09 17.28 -3.47
N LEU A 39 -2.15 16.46 -3.95
CA LEU A 39 -0.74 16.55 -3.58
C LEU A 39 -0.15 17.91 -3.99
N MET A 40 -0.45 18.36 -5.22
CA MET A 40 -0.04 19.66 -5.72
C MET A 40 -0.74 20.82 -4.98
N ALA A 41 -2.06 20.78 -4.86
CA ALA A 41 -2.86 21.85 -4.26
C ALA A 41 -2.54 22.10 -2.78
N ARG A 42 -2.06 21.07 -2.06
CA ARG A 42 -1.65 21.19 -0.66
C ARG A 42 -0.17 21.54 -0.49
N GLY A 43 0.58 21.74 -1.55
CA GLY A 43 2.02 21.99 -1.50
C GLY A 43 2.85 20.78 -1.00
N TRP A 44 2.25 19.59 -0.96
CA TRP A 44 2.91 18.39 -0.44
C TRP A 44 4.03 17.89 -1.34
N VAL A 45 3.99 18.19 -2.64
CA VAL A 45 5.12 17.90 -3.54
C VAL A 45 6.36 18.66 -3.07
N SER A 46 6.22 19.96 -2.78
CA SER A 46 7.33 20.79 -2.30
C SER A 46 7.78 20.42 -0.89
N SER A 47 6.84 20.21 0.04
CA SER A 47 7.19 20.01 1.46
C SER A 47 7.64 18.60 1.81
N LEU A 48 7.17 17.57 1.09
CA LEU A 48 7.44 16.17 1.46
C LEU A 48 8.38 15.45 0.49
N LEU A 49 8.49 15.91 -0.76
CA LEU A 49 9.20 15.19 -1.82
C LEU A 49 10.35 15.99 -2.44
N ALA A 50 10.12 17.25 -2.77
CA ALA A 50 11.09 18.08 -3.48
C ALA A 50 11.92 19.00 -2.58
N GLY A 51 11.41 19.30 -1.38
CA GLY A 51 12.04 20.22 -0.43
C GLY A 51 13.03 19.60 0.56
N PRO A 52 12.84 18.34 1.00
CA PRO A 52 13.84 17.71 1.86
C PRO A 52 15.22 17.67 1.18
N GLU A 53 16.24 18.14 1.88
CA GLU A 53 17.62 18.10 1.41
C GLU A 53 18.16 16.66 1.41
N HIS A 54 17.80 15.92 2.45
CA HIS A 54 18.14 14.52 2.62
C HIS A 54 16.88 13.65 2.62
N HIS A 55 16.93 12.55 1.87
CA HIS A 55 15.84 11.59 1.78
C HIS A 55 16.15 10.32 2.57
N LEU A 56 15.21 9.89 3.40
CA LEU A 56 15.26 8.60 4.07
C LEU A 56 14.73 7.51 3.14
N ARG A 57 15.57 6.53 2.84
CA ARG A 57 15.34 5.57 1.76
C ARG A 57 14.70 4.28 2.27
N TYR A 58 13.95 3.64 1.39
CA TYR A 58 13.55 2.25 1.66
C TYR A 58 14.76 1.33 1.75
N PRO A 59 14.75 0.32 2.65
CA PRO A 59 15.80 -0.69 2.71
C PRO A 59 16.12 -1.27 1.32
N ALA A 60 17.38 -1.42 0.99
CA ALA A 60 17.89 -1.86 -0.31
C ALA A 60 17.56 -0.96 -1.52
N MET A 61 16.90 0.19 -1.34
CA MET A 61 16.50 1.08 -2.44
C MET A 61 17.33 2.38 -2.52
N GLY A 62 18.47 2.45 -1.84
CA GLY A 62 19.38 3.60 -1.89
C GLY A 62 19.89 3.96 -3.29
N TRP A 63 19.84 3.03 -4.24
CA TRP A 63 20.20 3.23 -5.64
C TRP A 63 19.17 4.04 -6.46
N VAL A 64 17.94 4.24 -5.97
CA VAL A 64 16.92 5.04 -6.67
C VAL A 64 17.39 6.50 -6.68
N PRO A 65 17.56 7.14 -7.85
CA PRO A 65 18.06 8.51 -7.89
C PRO A 65 17.01 9.51 -7.39
N VAL A 66 17.45 10.52 -6.63
CA VAL A 66 16.63 11.69 -6.28
C VAL A 66 16.83 12.73 -7.38
N PRO A 67 15.79 13.02 -8.16
CA PRO A 67 15.90 14.04 -9.19
C PRO A 67 15.77 15.45 -8.58
N PRO A 68 16.21 16.50 -9.29
CA PRO A 68 15.98 17.87 -8.87
C PRO A 68 14.50 18.16 -8.61
N GLY A 69 14.17 19.06 -7.67
CA GLY A 69 12.80 19.32 -7.21
C GLY A 69 11.81 19.65 -8.33
N TRP A 70 12.24 20.39 -9.38
CA TRP A 70 11.38 20.67 -10.53
C TRP A 70 10.98 19.39 -11.29
N VAL A 71 11.87 18.38 -11.35
CA VAL A 71 11.56 17.08 -11.98
C VAL A 71 10.53 16.32 -11.15
N VAL A 72 10.61 16.40 -9.81
CA VAL A 72 9.59 15.78 -8.93
C VAL A 72 8.21 16.39 -9.21
N HIS A 73 8.11 17.71 -9.36
CA HIS A 73 6.86 18.39 -9.75
C HIS A 73 6.37 17.92 -11.13
N LEU A 74 7.28 17.82 -12.10
CA LEU A 74 6.95 17.30 -13.43
C LEU A 74 6.44 15.85 -13.37
N LEU A 75 7.08 14.98 -12.58
CA LEU A 75 6.62 13.59 -12.39
C LEU A 75 5.19 13.54 -11.84
N VAL A 76 4.82 14.40 -10.89
CA VAL A 76 3.45 14.45 -10.36
C VAL A 76 2.46 14.94 -11.41
N VAL A 77 2.83 15.89 -12.27
CA VAL A 77 2.00 16.29 -13.42
C VAL A 77 1.85 15.13 -14.41
N VAL A 78 2.92 14.41 -14.71
CA VAL A 78 2.88 13.22 -15.58
C VAL A 78 1.97 12.14 -14.99
N ILE A 79 2.03 11.90 -13.66
CA ILE A 79 1.12 10.98 -12.95
C ILE A 79 -0.34 11.42 -13.12
N ALA A 80 -0.64 12.72 -12.98
CA ALA A 80 -2.00 13.24 -13.14
C ALA A 80 -2.54 13.03 -14.57
N LEU A 81 -1.74 13.35 -15.58
CA LEU A 81 -2.10 13.16 -16.99
C LEU A 81 -2.25 11.68 -17.34
N ALA A 82 -1.34 10.85 -16.88
CA ALA A 82 -1.42 9.41 -17.09
C ALA A 82 -2.66 8.81 -16.40
N ALA A 83 -2.98 9.24 -15.17
CA ALA A 83 -4.19 8.82 -14.45
C ALA A 83 -5.47 9.23 -15.20
N ALA A 84 -5.53 10.44 -15.77
CA ALA A 84 -6.63 10.88 -16.61
C ALA A 84 -6.77 10.01 -17.88
N CYS A 85 -5.67 9.70 -18.55
CA CYS A 85 -5.66 8.82 -19.72
C CYS A 85 -6.07 7.37 -19.34
N VAL A 86 -5.64 6.85 -18.18
CA VAL A 86 -6.10 5.57 -17.63
C VAL A 86 -7.60 5.61 -17.38
N MET A 87 -8.11 6.66 -16.74
CA MET A 87 -9.53 6.85 -16.41
C MET A 87 -10.40 6.72 -17.65
N VAL A 88 -10.08 7.44 -18.72
CA VAL A 88 -10.86 7.40 -19.97
C VAL A 88 -10.46 6.24 -20.89
N GLY A 89 -9.38 5.52 -20.59
CA GLY A 89 -8.88 4.41 -21.38
C GLY A 89 -8.32 4.81 -22.74
N PHE A 90 -7.58 5.90 -22.78
CA PHE A 90 -6.89 6.41 -23.96
C PHE A 90 -5.44 5.93 -23.98
N HIS A 91 -5.05 5.23 -25.04
CA HIS A 91 -3.76 4.54 -25.11
C HIS A 91 -3.43 3.80 -23.81
N HIS A 92 -4.42 3.06 -23.29
CA HIS A 92 -4.48 2.57 -21.92
C HIS A 92 -3.18 1.92 -21.41
N ARG A 93 -2.56 1.02 -22.20
CA ARG A 93 -1.34 0.32 -21.78
C ARG A 93 -0.15 1.26 -21.58
N ALA A 94 0.02 2.20 -22.50
CA ALA A 94 1.09 3.20 -22.40
C ALA A 94 0.83 4.14 -21.20
N ALA A 95 -0.42 4.61 -21.05
CA ALA A 95 -0.82 5.45 -19.92
C ALA A 95 -0.62 4.73 -18.57
N ALA A 96 -1.01 3.45 -18.48
CA ALA A 96 -0.81 2.64 -17.27
C ALA A 96 0.69 2.43 -16.97
N ALA A 97 1.53 2.17 -17.97
CA ALA A 97 2.97 2.04 -17.80
C ALA A 97 3.60 3.35 -17.34
N THR A 98 3.23 4.47 -17.95
CA THR A 98 3.69 5.81 -17.53
C THR A 98 3.29 6.12 -16.10
N PHE A 99 2.01 5.88 -15.75
CA PHE A 99 1.53 6.04 -14.38
C PHE A 99 2.32 5.19 -13.40
N TRP A 100 2.44 3.89 -13.68
CA TRP A 100 3.11 2.93 -12.81
C TRP A 100 4.58 3.31 -12.56
N ILE A 101 5.34 3.60 -13.62
CA ILE A 101 6.77 3.95 -13.51
C ILE A 101 6.94 5.25 -12.73
N ALA A 102 6.22 6.31 -13.13
CA ALA A 102 6.35 7.62 -12.48
C ALA A 102 5.86 7.59 -11.03
N PHE A 103 4.73 6.93 -10.75
CA PHE A 103 4.18 6.80 -9.40
C PHE A 103 5.10 6.00 -8.48
N THR A 104 5.59 4.85 -8.95
CA THR A 104 6.51 4.01 -8.18
C THR A 104 7.82 4.74 -7.91
N TRP A 105 8.34 5.50 -8.88
CA TRP A 105 9.53 6.30 -8.65
C TRP A 105 9.31 7.33 -7.54
N VAL A 106 8.21 8.10 -7.60
CA VAL A 106 7.87 9.09 -6.57
C VAL A 106 7.66 8.43 -5.20
N GLU A 107 7.00 7.25 -5.14
CA GLU A 107 6.83 6.49 -3.90
C GLU A 107 8.18 6.09 -3.28
N LEU A 108 9.14 5.67 -4.11
CA LEU A 108 10.45 5.19 -3.65
C LEU A 108 11.42 6.31 -3.26
N LEU A 109 11.09 7.58 -3.48
CA LEU A 109 11.96 8.69 -3.09
C LEU A 109 12.11 8.82 -1.58
N GLU A 110 11.03 8.61 -0.82
CA GLU A 110 10.97 8.95 0.60
C GLU A 110 10.19 7.88 1.40
N ALA A 111 10.88 7.15 2.27
CA ALA A 111 10.27 6.07 3.04
C ALA A 111 9.35 6.55 4.18
N THR A 112 9.48 7.80 4.62
CA THR A 112 8.69 8.36 5.72
C THR A 112 7.25 8.72 5.33
N ILE A 113 6.96 8.72 4.03
CA ILE A 113 5.60 8.95 3.51
C ILE A 113 4.93 7.67 2.99
N TYR A 114 5.49 6.50 3.30
CA TYR A 114 4.91 5.22 2.90
C TYR A 114 3.48 5.06 3.38
N LEU A 115 2.58 4.64 2.47
CA LEU A 115 1.20 4.29 2.77
C LEU A 115 0.84 2.98 2.05
N ASN A 116 0.10 2.09 2.72
CA ASN A 116 -0.32 0.82 2.12
C ASN A 116 -1.13 1.00 0.81
N HIS A 117 -1.88 2.10 0.68
CA HIS A 117 -2.63 2.36 -0.56
C HIS A 117 -1.74 2.87 -1.70
N TYR A 118 -0.57 3.45 -1.44
CA TYR A 118 0.42 3.74 -2.49
C TYR A 118 0.98 2.44 -3.03
N TRP A 119 1.35 1.53 -2.15
CA TRP A 119 1.75 0.19 -2.55
C TRP A 119 0.66 -0.53 -3.37
N PHE A 120 -0.62 -0.43 -2.96
CA PHE A 120 -1.73 -0.97 -3.74
C PHE A 120 -1.83 -0.33 -5.12
N MET A 121 -1.67 0.98 -5.23
CA MET A 121 -1.68 1.69 -6.52
C MET A 121 -0.52 1.26 -7.42
N THR A 122 0.67 1.04 -6.87
CA THR A 122 1.83 0.49 -7.59
C THR A 122 1.53 -0.90 -8.17
N LEU A 123 0.97 -1.81 -7.37
CA LEU A 123 0.65 -3.16 -7.80
C LEU A 123 -0.49 -3.21 -8.84
N VAL A 124 -1.54 -2.44 -8.63
CA VAL A 124 -2.65 -2.35 -9.59
C VAL A 124 -2.19 -1.66 -10.88
N GLY A 125 -1.39 -0.59 -10.77
CA GLY A 125 -0.79 0.09 -11.92
C GLY A 125 0.03 -0.87 -12.79
N ALA A 126 0.91 -1.66 -12.19
CA ALA A 126 1.67 -2.71 -12.87
C ALA A 126 0.74 -3.74 -13.56
N SER A 127 -0.29 -4.19 -12.85
CA SER A 127 -1.28 -5.13 -13.40
C SER A 127 -2.02 -4.55 -14.60
N MET A 128 -2.35 -3.26 -14.59
CA MET A 128 -3.05 -2.57 -15.68
C MET A 128 -2.26 -2.51 -16.99
N VAL A 129 -0.92 -2.56 -16.93
CA VAL A 129 -0.08 -2.61 -18.13
C VAL A 129 -0.37 -3.85 -18.97
N VAL A 130 -0.63 -4.97 -18.30
CA VAL A 130 -0.81 -6.28 -18.95
C VAL A 130 -2.28 -6.70 -19.09
N LEU A 131 -3.14 -6.31 -18.15
CA LEU A 131 -4.56 -6.67 -18.15
C LEU A 131 -5.35 -5.89 -19.21
N PRO A 132 -6.36 -6.50 -19.85
CA PRO A 132 -7.18 -5.87 -20.90
C PRO A 132 -8.23 -4.92 -20.30
N MET A 133 -7.82 -3.95 -19.49
CA MET A 133 -8.71 -3.07 -18.74
C MET A 133 -9.46 -2.05 -19.61
N SER A 134 -9.02 -1.85 -20.87
CA SER A 134 -9.68 -0.97 -21.85
C SER A 134 -10.58 -1.72 -22.85
N ALA A 135 -10.94 -2.98 -22.56
CA ALA A 135 -11.78 -3.79 -23.43
C ALA A 135 -13.22 -3.24 -23.59
N ARG A 136 -13.70 -2.52 -22.57
CA ARG A 136 -15.01 -1.87 -22.54
C ARG A 136 -14.93 -0.46 -21.95
N TRP A 137 -15.89 0.39 -22.31
CA TRP A 137 -16.08 1.75 -21.77
C TRP A 137 -14.82 2.61 -21.78
N SER A 138 -14.10 2.60 -22.89
CA SER A 138 -12.85 3.31 -23.08
C SER A 138 -12.77 3.92 -24.48
N VAL A 139 -11.96 4.97 -24.62
CA VAL A 139 -11.63 5.54 -25.92
C VAL A 139 -11.01 4.47 -26.84
N ASP A 140 -10.17 3.60 -26.29
CA ASP A 140 -9.56 2.50 -27.03
C ASP A 140 -10.62 1.51 -27.54
N SER A 141 -11.67 1.20 -26.75
CA SER A 141 -12.73 0.29 -27.16
C SER A 141 -13.69 0.91 -28.18
N VAL A 142 -13.86 2.23 -28.18
CA VAL A 142 -14.61 2.91 -29.24
C VAL A 142 -13.88 2.80 -30.58
N ARG A 143 -12.55 2.88 -30.58
CA ARG A 143 -11.73 2.79 -31.80
C ARG A 143 -11.57 1.38 -32.35
N ARG A 144 -11.47 0.36 -31.47
CA ARG A 144 -11.17 -1.03 -31.86
C ARG A 144 -12.38 -1.96 -31.86
N GLY A 145 -13.52 -1.51 -31.33
CA GLY A 145 -14.65 -2.31 -30.95
C GLY A 145 -14.53 -2.87 -29.51
N PRO A 146 -15.65 -2.97 -28.80
CA PRO A 146 -15.68 -3.61 -27.47
C PRO A 146 -15.41 -5.10 -27.60
N SER A 147 -14.73 -5.68 -26.59
CA SER A 147 -14.41 -7.10 -26.56
C SER A 147 -14.62 -7.69 -25.17
N ASP A 148 -14.79 -9.00 -25.13
CA ASP A 148 -14.73 -9.77 -23.90
C ASP A 148 -13.26 -10.04 -23.51
N VAL A 149 -13.06 -10.46 -22.27
CA VAL A 149 -11.74 -10.65 -21.68
C VAL A 149 -11.60 -12.05 -21.08
N PRO A 150 -10.40 -12.62 -21.02
CA PRO A 150 -10.18 -13.88 -20.32
C PRO A 150 -10.58 -13.77 -18.84
N ALA A 151 -11.30 -14.75 -18.33
CA ALA A 151 -11.69 -14.82 -16.91
C ALA A 151 -10.49 -14.71 -15.97
N ALA A 152 -9.32 -15.21 -16.37
CA ALA A 152 -8.07 -15.08 -15.63
C ALA A 152 -7.69 -13.63 -15.34
N ALA A 153 -7.97 -12.68 -16.24
CA ALA A 153 -7.70 -11.27 -16.03
C ALA A 153 -8.55 -10.69 -14.87
N VAL A 154 -9.82 -11.07 -14.82
CA VAL A 154 -10.73 -10.68 -13.73
C VAL A 154 -10.28 -11.32 -12.42
N TRP A 155 -9.91 -12.61 -12.41
CA TRP A 155 -9.46 -13.31 -11.23
C TRP A 155 -8.14 -12.78 -10.68
N LEU A 156 -7.22 -12.34 -11.55
CA LEU A 156 -5.97 -11.73 -11.10
C LEU A 156 -6.22 -10.41 -10.35
N LEU A 157 -7.15 -9.58 -10.86
CA LEU A 157 -7.50 -8.34 -10.16
C LEU A 157 -8.33 -8.61 -8.88
N ARG A 158 -9.19 -9.64 -8.87
CA ARG A 158 -9.86 -10.13 -7.67
C ARG A 158 -8.87 -10.55 -6.60
N PHE A 159 -7.86 -11.33 -6.98
CA PHE A 159 -6.79 -11.72 -6.08
C PHE A 159 -6.06 -10.49 -5.51
N GLN A 160 -5.75 -9.50 -6.34
CA GLN A 160 -5.10 -8.25 -5.91
C GLN A 160 -5.92 -7.51 -4.86
N VAL A 161 -7.23 -7.40 -5.03
CA VAL A 161 -8.13 -6.76 -4.05
C VAL A 161 -8.30 -7.64 -2.82
N ALA A 162 -8.46 -8.94 -2.99
CA ALA A 162 -8.65 -9.89 -1.90
C ALA A 162 -7.44 -9.98 -0.97
N SER A 163 -6.21 -9.92 -1.53
CA SER A 163 -4.98 -9.98 -0.75
C SER A 163 -4.86 -8.85 0.26
N VAL A 164 -5.35 -7.65 -0.07
CA VAL A 164 -5.36 -6.51 0.88
C VAL A 164 -6.17 -6.83 2.13
N TYR A 165 -7.42 -7.27 1.95
CA TYR A 165 -8.29 -7.60 3.08
C TYR A 165 -7.76 -8.81 3.86
N LEU A 166 -7.40 -9.88 3.15
CA LEU A 166 -6.93 -11.09 3.79
C LEU A 166 -5.70 -10.86 4.67
N PHE A 167 -4.67 -10.22 4.13
CA PHE A 167 -3.45 -9.97 4.89
C PHE A 167 -3.64 -8.89 5.96
N ALA A 168 -4.46 -7.86 5.71
CA ALA A 168 -4.83 -6.89 6.75
C ALA A 168 -5.60 -7.57 7.90
N GLY A 169 -6.49 -8.52 7.59
CA GLY A 169 -7.19 -9.32 8.59
C GLY A 169 -6.25 -10.22 9.40
N LEU A 170 -5.39 -10.97 8.72
CA LEU A 170 -4.40 -11.85 9.37
C LEU A 170 -3.45 -11.05 10.27
N ALA A 171 -2.98 -9.89 9.82
CA ALA A 171 -2.12 -9.01 10.61
C ALA A 171 -2.81 -8.48 11.89
N LYS A 172 -4.15 -8.39 11.91
CA LYS A 172 -4.94 -8.02 13.09
C LYS A 172 -5.11 -9.14 14.12
N LEU A 173 -4.76 -10.39 13.78
CA LEU A 173 -4.82 -11.51 14.71
C LEU A 173 -3.57 -11.51 15.63
N ASN A 174 -3.40 -10.46 16.41
CA ASN A 174 -2.32 -10.29 17.36
C ASN A 174 -2.85 -9.78 18.71
N GLY A 175 -2.06 -9.93 19.77
CA GLY A 175 -2.49 -9.62 21.14
C GLY A 175 -2.88 -8.17 21.34
N ASP A 176 -2.16 -7.19 20.77
CA ASP A 176 -2.48 -5.78 20.91
C ASP A 176 -3.84 -5.47 20.29
N TRP A 177 -4.04 -5.89 19.04
CA TRP A 177 -5.30 -5.61 18.33
C TRP A 177 -6.49 -6.28 19.01
N LEU A 178 -6.38 -7.54 19.40
CA LEU A 178 -7.47 -8.28 20.05
C LEU A 178 -7.80 -7.73 21.46
N ASN A 179 -6.90 -6.96 22.07
CA ASN A 179 -7.12 -6.19 23.29
C ASN A 179 -7.51 -4.72 23.04
N GLY A 180 -7.88 -4.36 21.81
CA GLY A 180 -8.39 -3.02 21.48
C GLY A 180 -7.33 -1.99 21.15
N LEU A 181 -6.05 -2.36 21.01
CA LEU A 181 -4.95 -1.44 20.69
C LEU A 181 -4.56 -1.54 19.20
N PRO A 182 -4.20 -0.43 18.55
CA PRO A 182 -4.12 0.95 19.07
C PRO A 182 -5.45 1.72 19.05
N LEU A 183 -6.59 1.12 18.69
CA LEU A 183 -7.87 1.84 18.55
C LEU A 183 -8.29 2.55 19.84
N GLY A 184 -8.01 1.95 21.02
CA GLY A 184 -8.26 2.57 22.33
C GLY A 184 -7.45 3.83 22.58
N LEU A 185 -6.35 4.06 21.83
CA LEU A 185 -5.58 5.30 21.87
C LEU A 185 -6.15 6.34 20.90
N TRP A 186 -6.69 5.91 19.76
CA TRP A 186 -7.12 6.82 18.68
C TRP A 186 -8.58 7.25 18.80
N LEU A 187 -9.48 6.35 19.21
CA LEU A 187 -10.92 6.64 19.27
C LEU A 187 -11.28 7.76 20.25
N PRO A 188 -10.65 7.91 21.45
CA PRO A 188 -10.93 9.01 22.35
C PRO A 188 -10.69 10.40 21.74
N ALA A 189 -9.77 10.54 20.79
CA ALA A 189 -9.53 11.78 20.06
C ALA A 189 -10.73 12.23 19.20
N ARG A 190 -11.77 11.40 19.08
CA ARG A 190 -13.01 11.67 18.36
C ARG A 190 -14.24 11.76 19.29
N SER A 191 -13.99 12.05 20.55
CA SER A 191 -15.08 12.29 21.55
C SER A 191 -15.95 13.53 21.24
N ASP A 192 -15.49 14.37 20.31
CA ASP A 192 -16.21 15.52 19.76
C ASP A 192 -17.37 15.16 18.83
N LEU A 193 -17.41 13.92 18.34
CA LEU A 193 -18.47 13.50 17.41
C LEU A 193 -19.84 13.46 18.09
N PRO A 194 -20.88 14.05 17.46
CA PRO A 194 -22.23 14.01 18.02
C PRO A 194 -22.73 12.56 18.10
N ILE A 195 -23.53 12.25 19.11
CA ILE A 195 -24.20 10.96 19.36
C ILE A 195 -23.25 9.86 19.84
N ILE A 196 -22.15 9.60 19.14
CA ILE A 196 -21.27 8.45 19.42
C ILE A 196 -19.97 8.84 20.15
N GLY A 197 -19.64 10.13 20.20
CA GLY A 197 -18.35 10.58 20.74
C GLY A 197 -18.07 10.10 22.16
N SER A 198 -19.05 10.17 23.08
CA SER A 198 -18.91 9.70 24.45
C SER A 198 -18.64 8.18 24.55
N LEU A 199 -19.09 7.40 23.60
CA LEU A 199 -18.87 5.94 23.54
C LEU A 199 -17.46 5.62 23.05
N LEU A 200 -16.90 6.45 22.15
CA LEU A 200 -15.61 6.20 21.54
C LEU A 200 -14.43 6.22 22.54
N GLY A 201 -14.60 6.90 23.69
CA GLY A 201 -13.64 6.90 24.78
C GLY A 201 -13.62 5.62 25.64
N THR A 202 -14.52 4.66 25.39
CA THR A 202 -14.64 3.46 26.21
C THR A 202 -13.79 2.30 25.68
N HIS A 203 -13.25 1.48 26.59
CA HIS A 203 -12.54 0.25 26.23
C HIS A 203 -13.43 -0.71 25.44
N THR A 204 -14.72 -0.81 25.77
CA THR A 204 -15.68 -1.63 25.03
C THR A 204 -15.79 -1.23 23.57
N ALA A 205 -15.83 0.08 23.28
CA ALA A 205 -15.84 0.56 21.89
C ALA A 205 -14.56 0.18 21.14
N ALA A 206 -13.41 0.29 21.79
CA ALA A 206 -12.13 -0.13 21.20
C ALA A 206 -12.11 -1.64 20.88
N LEU A 207 -12.60 -2.48 21.82
CA LEU A 207 -12.71 -3.93 21.59
C LEU A 207 -13.66 -4.26 20.45
N LEU A 208 -14.88 -3.69 20.45
CA LEU A 208 -15.87 -3.94 19.39
C LEU A 208 -15.33 -3.51 18.01
N ALA A 209 -14.67 -2.35 17.92
CA ALA A 209 -14.07 -1.88 16.70
C ALA A 209 -12.90 -2.77 16.24
N SER A 210 -12.07 -3.26 17.16
CA SER A 210 -10.96 -4.15 16.88
C SER A 210 -11.43 -5.51 16.36
N TRP A 211 -12.30 -6.18 17.09
CA TRP A 211 -12.85 -7.46 16.67
C TRP A 211 -13.70 -7.36 15.40
N GLY A 212 -14.52 -6.30 15.30
CA GLY A 212 -15.30 -6.00 14.10
C GLY A 212 -14.41 -5.81 12.87
N GLY A 213 -13.32 -5.04 13.01
CA GLY A 213 -12.35 -4.81 11.93
C GLY A 213 -11.61 -6.08 11.52
N ALA A 214 -11.17 -6.90 12.47
CA ALA A 214 -10.50 -8.18 12.17
C ALA A 214 -11.46 -9.17 11.47
N LEU A 215 -12.67 -9.32 11.99
CA LEU A 215 -13.69 -10.19 11.40
C LEU A 215 -14.08 -9.72 9.99
N PHE A 216 -14.28 -8.42 9.82
CA PHE A 216 -14.59 -7.81 8.53
C PHE A 216 -13.50 -8.13 7.50
N ASP A 217 -12.24 -7.82 7.79
CA ASP A 217 -11.14 -8.03 6.84
C ASP A 217 -10.95 -9.51 6.50
N CYS A 218 -11.08 -10.42 7.47
CA CYS A 218 -10.95 -11.86 7.24
C CYS A 218 -12.09 -12.46 6.40
N THR A 219 -13.28 -11.87 6.40
CA THR A 219 -14.48 -12.54 5.86
C THR A 219 -15.13 -11.83 4.68
N VAL A 220 -14.95 -10.50 4.54
CA VAL A 220 -15.67 -9.67 3.56
C VAL A 220 -15.52 -10.16 2.13
N VAL A 221 -14.34 -10.64 1.73
CA VAL A 221 -14.08 -11.15 0.37
C VAL A 221 -14.94 -12.37 0.07
N GLY A 222 -15.05 -13.31 1.00
CA GLY A 222 -15.91 -14.50 0.87
C GLY A 222 -17.38 -14.12 0.67
N PHE A 223 -17.87 -13.20 1.48
CA PHE A 223 -19.24 -12.71 1.39
C PHE A 223 -19.53 -11.90 0.11
N LEU A 224 -18.54 -11.17 -0.42
CA LEU A 224 -18.67 -10.45 -1.70
C LEU A 224 -18.68 -11.40 -2.91
N LEU A 225 -17.95 -12.50 -2.85
CA LEU A 225 -17.93 -13.53 -3.90
C LEU A 225 -19.23 -14.34 -3.92
N TRP A 226 -19.87 -14.52 -2.77
CA TRP A 226 -21.11 -15.28 -2.68
C TRP A 226 -22.31 -14.42 -3.07
N ARG A 227 -23.00 -14.81 -4.14
CA ARG A 227 -24.09 -14.01 -4.74
C ARG A 227 -25.24 -13.65 -3.76
N ARG A 228 -25.54 -14.52 -2.81
CA ARG A 228 -26.65 -14.31 -1.86
C ARG A 228 -26.35 -13.23 -0.81
N THR A 229 -25.10 -13.09 -0.39
CA THR A 229 -24.68 -12.15 0.66
C THR A 229 -24.04 -10.87 0.09
N ARG A 230 -23.70 -10.86 -1.18
CA ARG A 230 -22.92 -9.84 -1.87
C ARG A 230 -23.37 -8.39 -1.61
N ILE A 231 -24.66 -8.11 -1.77
CA ILE A 231 -25.18 -6.73 -1.61
C ILE A 231 -25.04 -6.28 -0.17
N VAL A 232 -25.41 -7.13 0.79
CA VAL A 232 -25.28 -6.83 2.23
C VAL A 232 -23.80 -6.63 2.57
N ALA A 233 -22.93 -7.53 2.12
CA ALA A 233 -21.49 -7.42 2.34
C ALA A 233 -20.89 -6.14 1.73
N TRP A 234 -21.38 -5.70 0.58
CA TRP A 234 -20.92 -4.46 -0.04
C TRP A 234 -21.42 -3.22 0.73
N ILE A 235 -22.65 -3.23 1.22
CA ILE A 235 -23.16 -2.15 2.10
C ILE A 235 -22.30 -2.08 3.38
N VAL A 236 -22.00 -3.21 4.01
CA VAL A 236 -21.11 -3.28 5.18
C VAL A 236 -19.72 -2.74 4.83
N LEU A 237 -19.18 -3.10 3.66
CA LEU A 237 -17.89 -2.60 3.19
C LEU A 237 -17.89 -1.07 3.01
N VAL A 238 -18.91 -0.52 2.36
CA VAL A 238 -19.05 0.93 2.19
C VAL A 238 -19.14 1.61 3.56
N THR A 239 -19.99 1.10 4.46
CA THR A 239 -20.13 1.61 5.83
C THR A 239 -18.81 1.57 6.58
N PHE A 240 -18.08 0.45 6.52
CA PHE A 240 -16.75 0.31 7.13
C PHE A 240 -15.76 1.35 6.60
N HIS A 241 -15.65 1.49 5.29
CA HIS A 241 -14.70 2.44 4.70
C HIS A 241 -15.08 3.90 4.95
N VAL A 242 -16.36 4.25 4.88
CA VAL A 242 -16.83 5.61 5.20
C VAL A 242 -16.63 5.92 6.68
N SER A 243 -16.99 4.99 7.59
CA SER A 243 -16.75 5.15 9.03
C SER A 243 -15.25 5.32 9.33
N THR A 244 -14.40 4.52 8.70
CA THR A 244 -12.94 4.62 8.87
C THR A 244 -12.42 5.97 8.39
N TRP A 245 -12.93 6.49 7.27
CA TRP A 245 -12.55 7.81 6.78
C TRP A 245 -13.02 8.94 7.70
N LEU A 246 -14.22 8.84 8.29
CA LEU A 246 -14.76 9.81 9.24
C LEU A 246 -13.99 9.78 10.57
N LEU A 247 -13.68 8.60 11.09
CA LEU A 247 -12.98 8.44 12.36
C LEU A 247 -11.48 8.76 12.26
N PHE A 248 -10.87 8.46 11.12
CA PHE A 248 -9.41 8.59 10.92
C PHE A 248 -9.10 9.39 9.65
N PRO A 249 -9.18 10.75 9.69
CA PRO A 249 -8.98 11.60 8.51
C PRO A 249 -7.63 11.41 7.81
N VAL A 250 -6.61 10.93 8.54
CA VAL A 250 -5.27 10.67 8.00
C VAL A 250 -5.21 9.49 7.02
N ILE A 251 -6.25 8.64 6.98
CA ILE A 251 -6.30 7.48 6.07
C ILE A 251 -6.36 7.88 4.58
N GLY A 252 -6.69 9.14 4.32
CA GLY A 252 -6.62 9.73 2.99
C GLY A 252 -7.62 9.16 1.99
N VAL A 253 -7.11 8.80 0.81
CA VAL A 253 -7.93 8.36 -0.34
C VAL A 253 -8.21 6.86 -0.38
N PHE A 254 -7.63 6.09 0.54
CA PHE A 254 -7.74 4.62 0.54
C PHE A 254 -9.19 4.10 0.51
N PRO A 255 -10.11 4.58 1.33
CA PRO A 255 -11.51 4.18 1.29
C PRO A 255 -12.17 4.41 -0.07
N TRP A 256 -11.91 5.55 -0.67
CA TRP A 256 -12.47 5.95 -1.97
C TRP A 256 -11.91 5.13 -3.14
N LEU A 257 -10.74 4.53 -2.96
CA LEU A 257 -10.17 3.56 -3.90
C LEU A 257 -10.77 2.17 -3.69
N MET A 258 -10.85 1.69 -2.42
CA MET A 258 -11.25 0.32 -2.13
C MET A 258 -12.74 0.05 -2.36
N ILE A 259 -13.61 1.03 -2.10
CA ILE A 259 -15.06 0.88 -2.35
C ILE A 259 -15.34 0.49 -3.82
N PRO A 260 -14.94 1.26 -4.83
CA PRO A 260 -15.19 0.85 -6.22
C PRO A 260 -14.34 -0.33 -6.66
N MET A 261 -13.09 -0.46 -6.20
CA MET A 261 -12.24 -1.60 -6.55
C MET A 261 -12.82 -2.93 -6.06
N SER A 262 -13.50 -2.96 -4.91
CA SER A 262 -14.15 -4.17 -4.38
C SER A 262 -15.23 -4.71 -5.29
N THR A 263 -15.81 -3.90 -6.18
CA THR A 263 -16.85 -4.34 -7.12
C THR A 263 -16.34 -5.31 -8.19
N VAL A 264 -15.02 -5.45 -8.36
CA VAL A 264 -14.44 -6.49 -9.22
C VAL A 264 -14.77 -7.91 -8.72
N LEU A 265 -15.08 -8.05 -7.41
CA LEU A 265 -15.53 -9.30 -6.80
C LEU A 265 -16.96 -9.71 -7.22
N PHE A 266 -17.71 -8.80 -7.84
CA PHE A 266 -19.04 -9.07 -8.39
C PHE A 266 -18.95 -9.83 -9.71
N ASP A 267 -20.09 -10.26 -10.26
CA ASP A 267 -20.11 -10.86 -11.60
C ASP A 267 -19.56 -9.86 -12.64
N PRO A 268 -18.79 -10.30 -13.63
CA PRO A 268 -18.10 -9.39 -14.54
C PRO A 268 -19.02 -8.41 -15.31
N ASP A 269 -20.29 -8.77 -15.50
CA ASP A 269 -21.32 -8.01 -16.21
C ASP A 269 -22.28 -7.24 -15.27
N TRP A 270 -21.95 -7.14 -13.98
CA TRP A 270 -22.78 -6.45 -13.00
C TRP A 270 -23.15 -5.01 -13.40
N PRO A 271 -22.25 -4.24 -14.05
CA PRO A 271 -22.56 -2.86 -14.40
C PRO A 271 -23.70 -2.76 -15.43
N SER A 272 -23.69 -3.56 -16.50
CA SER A 272 -24.80 -3.61 -17.45
C SER A 272 -26.11 -4.02 -16.81
N ARG A 273 -26.11 -4.99 -15.90
CA ARG A 273 -27.32 -5.41 -15.20
C ARG A 273 -27.90 -4.30 -14.31
N VAL A 274 -27.04 -3.46 -13.72
CA VAL A 274 -27.50 -2.29 -12.94
C VAL A 274 -28.09 -1.23 -13.88
N LEU A 275 -27.41 -0.90 -14.97
CA LEU A 275 -27.90 0.05 -15.97
C LEU A 275 -29.26 -0.36 -16.58
N GLU A 276 -29.41 -1.64 -16.88
CA GLU A 276 -30.69 -2.20 -17.38
C GLU A 276 -31.82 -2.03 -16.36
N ARG A 277 -31.55 -2.33 -15.07
CA ARG A 277 -32.55 -2.16 -13.98
C ARG A 277 -32.94 -0.70 -13.77
N LEU A 278 -32.04 0.23 -14.04
CA LEU A 278 -32.29 1.68 -13.96
C LEU A 278 -32.97 2.23 -15.22
N GLY A 279 -33.26 1.38 -16.23
CA GLY A 279 -33.81 1.82 -17.51
C GLY A 279 -32.81 2.58 -18.41
N LEU A 280 -31.57 2.66 -17.97
CA LEU A 280 -30.47 3.25 -18.73
C LEU A 280 -29.91 2.15 -19.64
N ARG A 281 -30.53 1.95 -20.80
CA ARG A 281 -29.98 1.00 -21.79
C ARG A 281 -28.62 1.54 -22.20
N PRO A 282 -27.53 0.74 -22.07
CA PRO A 282 -26.28 1.09 -22.74
C PRO A 282 -26.59 1.26 -24.23
N ALA A 283 -26.05 2.31 -24.85
CA ALA A 283 -26.14 2.47 -26.29
C ALA A 283 -25.81 1.11 -26.91
N VAL A 284 -26.75 0.57 -27.71
CA VAL A 284 -26.73 -0.80 -28.21
C VAL A 284 -25.35 -1.09 -28.78
N HIS A 285 -24.53 -1.78 -28.01
CA HIS A 285 -23.37 -2.42 -28.60
C HIS A 285 -23.94 -3.53 -29.48
N PRO A 286 -23.64 -3.53 -30.78
CA PRO A 286 -24.03 -4.63 -31.61
C PRO A 286 -23.65 -5.90 -30.87
N GLN A 287 -24.64 -6.72 -30.54
CA GLN A 287 -24.38 -8.05 -30.03
C GLN A 287 -23.30 -8.60 -30.94
N THR A 288 -22.14 -8.92 -30.38
CA THR A 288 -21.17 -9.71 -31.13
C THR A 288 -21.96 -10.91 -31.66
N ARG A 289 -22.32 -10.85 -32.95
CA ARG A 289 -22.86 -12.02 -33.61
C ARG A 289 -21.98 -13.17 -33.16
N PRO A 290 -22.55 -14.28 -32.65
CA PRO A 290 -21.72 -15.44 -32.40
C PRO A 290 -20.91 -15.59 -33.68
N SER A 291 -19.60 -15.44 -33.58
CA SER A 291 -18.71 -15.61 -34.72
C SER A 291 -18.96 -17.00 -35.23
N THR A 292 -19.75 -17.08 -36.31
CA THR A 292 -19.93 -18.30 -37.10
C THR A 292 -18.67 -18.59 -37.91
N ALA A 293 -17.61 -17.80 -37.68
CA ALA A 293 -16.29 -18.24 -38.10
C ALA A 293 -16.02 -19.56 -37.36
N PRO A 294 -15.75 -20.65 -38.09
CA PRO A 294 -15.35 -21.90 -37.48
C PRO A 294 -14.25 -21.55 -36.51
N ALA A 295 -14.32 -22.11 -35.31
CA ALA A 295 -13.31 -21.95 -34.28
C ALA A 295 -11.97 -22.41 -34.85
N GLY A 296 -11.42 -21.59 -35.71
CA GLY A 296 -10.02 -21.61 -36.08
C GLY A 296 -9.32 -21.37 -34.78
N ARG A 297 -8.99 -22.49 -34.09
CA ARG A 297 -8.04 -22.52 -32.98
C ARG A 297 -6.87 -21.67 -33.45
N SER A 298 -6.90 -20.37 -33.07
CA SER A 298 -5.66 -19.61 -33.04
C SER A 298 -4.78 -20.48 -32.18
N ALA A 299 -3.86 -21.20 -32.83
CA ALA A 299 -2.88 -22.01 -32.14
C ALA A 299 -2.10 -21.03 -31.29
N VAL A 300 -2.62 -20.77 -30.08
CA VAL A 300 -1.93 -19.97 -29.07
C VAL A 300 -0.59 -20.66 -28.91
N ARG A 301 0.48 -19.99 -29.36
CA ARG A 301 1.82 -20.57 -29.33
C ARG A 301 2.05 -21.07 -27.90
N PRO A 302 2.26 -22.38 -27.69
CA PRO A 302 2.29 -22.99 -26.34
C PRO A 302 3.31 -22.31 -25.44
N LEU A 303 4.38 -21.75 -26.00
CA LEU A 303 5.40 -20.97 -25.31
C LEU A 303 4.81 -19.66 -24.70
N ARG A 304 3.97 -18.92 -25.46
CA ARG A 304 3.38 -17.66 -24.98
C ARG A 304 2.43 -17.90 -23.80
N THR A 305 1.63 -18.94 -23.86
CA THR A 305 0.74 -19.34 -22.75
C THR A 305 1.55 -19.73 -21.52
N ARG A 306 2.62 -20.49 -21.66
CA ARG A 306 3.50 -20.87 -20.54
C ARG A 306 4.12 -19.64 -19.89
N VAL A 307 4.65 -18.69 -20.65
CA VAL A 307 5.24 -17.45 -20.13
C VAL A 307 4.21 -16.65 -19.32
N VAL A 308 2.99 -16.48 -19.84
CA VAL A 308 1.92 -15.76 -19.12
C VAL A 308 1.54 -16.45 -17.81
N VAL A 309 1.41 -17.77 -17.82
CA VAL A 309 1.08 -18.55 -16.62
C VAL A 309 2.20 -18.44 -15.58
N VAL A 310 3.45 -18.61 -16.00
CA VAL A 310 4.60 -18.48 -15.08
C VAL A 310 4.66 -17.06 -14.50
N ALA A 311 4.49 -16.02 -15.31
CA ALA A 311 4.46 -14.64 -14.81
C ALA A 311 3.32 -14.40 -13.81
N ALA A 312 2.13 -14.94 -14.05
CA ALA A 312 1.01 -14.84 -13.12
C ALA A 312 1.27 -15.58 -11.80
N VAL A 313 1.86 -16.78 -11.86
CA VAL A 313 2.24 -17.56 -10.68
C VAL A 313 3.31 -16.82 -9.86
N LEU A 314 4.34 -16.30 -10.51
CA LEU A 314 5.38 -15.51 -9.84
C LEU A 314 4.82 -14.24 -9.21
N TRP A 315 3.89 -13.56 -9.88
CA TRP A 315 3.19 -12.39 -9.36
C TRP A 315 2.39 -12.72 -8.09
N ILE A 316 1.62 -13.81 -8.11
CA ILE A 316 0.85 -14.28 -6.96
C ILE A 316 1.79 -14.68 -5.81
N ALA A 317 2.85 -15.47 -6.13
CA ALA A 317 3.83 -15.92 -5.14
C ALA A 317 4.53 -14.73 -4.45
N LEU A 318 4.93 -13.71 -5.21
CA LEU A 318 5.53 -12.49 -4.66
C LEU A 318 4.57 -11.78 -3.69
N GLN A 319 3.30 -11.65 -4.06
CA GLN A 319 2.30 -10.98 -3.24
C GLN A 319 1.86 -11.77 -2.00
N ILE A 320 2.13 -13.05 -1.96
CA ILE A 320 1.98 -13.87 -0.75
C ILE A 320 3.26 -13.80 0.10
N ALA A 321 4.43 -13.89 -0.54
CA ALA A 321 5.71 -13.90 0.17
C ALA A 321 6.02 -12.57 0.87
N LEU A 322 5.72 -11.43 0.22
CA LEU A 322 6.02 -10.11 0.77
C LEU A 322 5.31 -9.83 2.11
N PRO A 323 3.98 -10.05 2.26
CA PRO A 323 3.33 -9.89 3.56
C PRO A 323 3.83 -10.87 4.63
N LEU A 324 4.20 -12.08 4.23
CA LEU A 324 4.65 -13.13 5.17
C LEU A 324 6.14 -13.04 5.51
N ARG A 325 6.92 -12.19 4.84
CA ARG A 325 8.37 -12.14 5.05
C ARG A 325 8.78 -11.73 6.47
N HIS A 326 7.90 -11.04 7.21
CA HIS A 326 8.16 -10.71 8.61
C HIS A 326 8.37 -11.96 9.47
N LEU A 327 7.83 -13.12 9.08
CA LEU A 327 8.02 -14.39 9.78
C LEU A 327 9.47 -14.92 9.68
N ALA A 328 10.26 -14.39 8.76
CA ALA A 328 11.68 -14.73 8.61
C ALA A 328 12.60 -13.92 9.54
N TYR A 329 12.07 -12.92 10.24
CA TYR A 329 12.83 -12.08 11.17
C TYR A 329 12.48 -12.41 12.62
N PRO A 330 13.43 -12.32 13.55
CA PRO A 330 13.16 -12.51 14.98
C PRO A 330 12.44 -11.29 15.56
N GLY A 331 11.68 -11.51 16.62
CA GLY A 331 11.01 -10.47 17.37
C GLY A 331 9.71 -9.96 16.73
N ASP A 332 9.19 -8.89 17.27
CA ASP A 332 7.94 -8.25 16.81
C ASP A 332 8.24 -7.27 15.68
N HIS A 333 7.83 -7.59 14.47
CA HIS A 333 8.02 -6.75 13.28
C HIS A 333 7.39 -5.35 13.42
N ARG A 334 6.39 -5.19 14.29
CA ARG A 334 5.78 -3.88 14.59
C ARG A 334 6.75 -3.00 15.38
N TRP A 335 7.64 -3.62 16.17
CA TRP A 335 8.71 -2.95 16.91
C TRP A 335 9.95 -2.74 16.05
N THR A 336 10.47 -3.80 15.45
CA THR A 336 11.70 -3.76 14.67
C THR A 336 11.57 -3.06 13.32
N GLY A 337 10.35 -2.97 12.75
CA GLY A 337 10.10 -2.46 11.39
C GLY A 337 10.45 -3.47 10.29
N GLU A 338 11.08 -4.59 10.62
CA GLU A 338 11.51 -5.60 9.66
C GLU A 338 10.31 -6.34 9.04
N GLY A 339 10.22 -6.30 7.72
CA GLY A 339 9.08 -6.89 7.01
C GLY A 339 7.75 -6.12 7.13
N LEU A 340 7.73 -4.96 7.79
CA LEU A 340 6.51 -4.19 8.05
C LEU A 340 5.93 -3.54 6.79
N ARG A 341 6.76 -2.79 6.02
CA ARG A 341 6.32 -2.14 4.78
C ARG A 341 5.99 -3.18 3.72
N PHE A 342 5.08 -2.88 2.80
CA PHE A 342 4.61 -3.80 1.74
C PHE A 342 3.93 -5.09 2.24
N GLY A 343 3.50 -5.11 3.53
CA GLY A 343 2.96 -6.27 4.23
C GLY A 343 1.49 -6.17 4.63
N TRP A 344 0.75 -5.16 4.14
CA TRP A 344 -0.65 -4.91 4.47
C TRP A 344 -0.93 -4.70 5.96
N ASN A 345 0.05 -4.16 6.70
CA ASN A 345 -0.09 -3.79 8.09
C ASN A 345 -0.89 -2.49 8.21
N VAL A 346 -2.20 -2.58 8.03
CA VAL A 346 -3.10 -1.42 7.96
C VAL A 346 -3.62 -1.07 9.36
N MET A 347 -3.29 0.14 9.84
CA MET A 347 -3.76 0.68 11.12
C MET A 347 -3.43 -0.17 12.35
N LEU A 348 -2.27 -0.84 12.35
CA LEU A 348 -1.87 -1.78 13.42
C LEU A 348 -0.95 -1.17 14.46
N ILE A 349 -0.39 0.00 14.19
CA ILE A 349 0.77 0.53 14.91
C ILE A 349 0.54 1.99 15.26
N GLU A 350 0.68 2.26 16.54
CA GLU A 350 0.90 3.59 17.09
C GLU A 350 2.30 3.61 17.69
N LYS A 351 3.21 4.32 17.06
CA LYS A 351 4.56 4.55 17.57
C LYS A 351 4.78 6.04 17.81
N ALA A 352 5.29 6.37 18.98
CA ALA A 352 5.78 7.69 19.32
C ALA A 352 7.17 7.56 19.93
N GLY A 353 8.09 8.41 19.55
CA GLY A 353 9.45 8.32 20.03
C GLY A 353 10.26 9.58 19.81
N ASP A 354 11.39 9.61 20.47
CA ASP A 354 12.42 10.64 20.36
C ASP A 354 13.78 9.98 20.20
N VAL A 355 14.69 10.63 19.48
CA VAL A 355 16.05 10.16 19.27
C VAL A 355 17.05 11.30 19.44
N THR A 356 18.12 11.02 20.17
CA THR A 356 19.29 11.89 20.29
C THR A 356 20.51 11.11 19.84
N PHE A 357 21.30 11.69 18.96
CA PHE A 357 22.56 11.13 18.49
C PHE A 357 23.70 11.67 19.34
N ARG A 358 24.51 10.78 19.87
CA ARG A 358 25.76 11.09 20.57
C ARG A 358 26.92 10.85 19.61
N ILE A 359 27.59 11.90 19.26
CA ILE A 359 28.71 11.92 18.34
C ILE A 359 30.01 11.94 19.13
N THR A 360 30.97 11.12 18.77
CA THR A 360 32.30 11.07 19.40
C THR A 360 33.36 11.14 18.31
N ASP A 361 34.29 12.05 18.47
CA ASP A 361 35.52 12.07 17.66
C ASP A 361 36.55 11.10 18.28
N PRO A 362 36.91 10.00 17.63
CA PRO A 362 37.83 9.02 18.19
C PRO A 362 39.27 9.55 18.34
N ARG A 363 39.62 10.68 17.71
CA ARG A 363 40.98 11.27 17.74
C ARG A 363 41.27 11.95 19.07
N ASP A 364 40.33 12.68 19.62
CA ASP A 364 40.48 13.46 20.87
C ASP A 364 39.47 13.08 21.95
N ARG A 365 38.52 12.14 21.62
CA ARG A 365 37.43 11.69 22.48
C ARG A 365 36.44 12.79 22.86
N SER A 366 36.42 13.89 22.13
CA SER A 366 35.37 14.91 22.31
C SER A 366 34.02 14.30 21.97
N THR A 367 32.99 14.68 22.74
CA THR A 367 31.63 14.13 22.57
C THR A 367 30.62 15.28 22.65
N TRP A 368 29.65 15.26 21.70
CA TRP A 368 28.52 16.19 21.68
C TRP A 368 27.26 15.49 21.24
N THR A 369 26.14 16.16 21.25
CA THR A 369 24.85 15.60 20.89
C THR A 369 24.20 16.39 19.76
N ASP A 370 23.44 15.69 18.90
CA ASP A 370 22.62 16.22 17.82
C ASP A 370 21.29 15.47 17.80
N ASP A 371 20.17 16.16 17.63
CA ASP A 371 18.84 15.55 17.51
C ASP A 371 18.37 15.42 16.06
N ALA A 372 19.21 15.79 15.10
CA ALA A 372 18.98 15.78 13.66
C ALA A 372 17.76 16.60 13.18
N ARG A 373 17.20 17.50 14.02
CA ARG A 373 16.04 18.33 13.67
C ARG A 373 16.37 19.43 12.67
N THR A 374 17.64 19.76 12.52
CA THR A 374 18.14 20.68 11.48
C THR A 374 18.36 20.01 10.16
N ILE A 375 18.55 18.69 10.16
CA ILE A 375 18.83 17.87 8.97
C ILE A 375 17.51 17.41 8.30
N TYR A 376 16.52 17.04 9.12
CA TYR A 376 15.28 16.43 8.66
C TYR A 376 14.05 17.30 8.92
N THR A 377 13.11 17.26 8.01
CA THR A 377 11.79 17.89 8.18
C THR A 377 11.05 17.29 9.39
N PRO A 378 10.10 18.00 10.03
CA PRO A 378 9.32 17.46 11.14
C PRO A 378 8.58 16.15 10.81
N GLN A 379 8.16 15.97 9.54
CA GLN A 379 7.54 14.73 9.08
C GLN A 379 8.54 13.58 9.02
N GLN A 380 9.71 13.82 8.44
CA GLN A 380 10.80 12.82 8.37
C GLN A 380 11.25 12.44 9.78
N TRP A 381 11.51 13.44 10.61
CA TRP A 381 11.98 13.24 11.99
C TRP A 381 11.01 12.37 12.81
N ARG A 382 9.69 12.64 12.72
CA ARG A 382 8.66 11.88 13.44
C ARG A 382 8.66 10.40 13.09
N VAL A 383 8.86 10.05 11.82
CA VAL A 383 8.86 8.65 11.37
C VAL A 383 10.22 8.02 11.62
N MET A 384 11.31 8.75 11.34
CA MET A 384 12.69 8.30 11.53
C MET A 384 12.95 7.93 12.99
N SER A 385 12.55 8.77 13.94
CA SER A 385 12.80 8.56 15.38
C SER A 385 12.17 7.26 15.94
N THR A 386 11.32 6.59 15.18
CA THR A 386 10.64 5.36 15.60
C THR A 386 10.93 4.13 14.73
N ASP A 387 11.81 4.26 13.73
CA ASP A 387 12.16 3.19 12.80
C ASP A 387 13.68 2.92 12.84
N PRO A 388 14.10 1.71 13.26
CA PRO A 388 15.53 1.43 13.44
C PRO A 388 16.38 1.67 12.19
N GLU A 389 15.91 1.23 11.01
CA GLU A 389 16.67 1.42 9.78
C GLU A 389 16.79 2.90 9.39
N LEU A 390 15.74 3.69 9.61
CA LEU A 390 15.81 5.12 9.33
C LEU A 390 16.69 5.86 10.34
N ILE A 391 16.72 5.43 11.62
CA ILE A 391 17.68 5.94 12.63
C ILE A 391 19.12 5.63 12.19
N ARG A 392 19.40 4.42 11.70
CA ARG A 392 20.72 4.08 11.17
C ARG A 392 21.12 4.99 10.00
N GLN A 393 20.23 5.21 9.04
CA GLN A 393 20.47 6.12 7.93
C GLN A 393 20.72 7.55 8.44
N ALA A 394 19.96 8.00 9.41
CA ALA A 394 20.15 9.30 10.03
C ALA A 394 21.49 9.41 10.75
N ALA A 395 21.95 8.37 11.45
CA ALA A 395 23.26 8.35 12.08
C ALA A 395 24.41 8.54 11.08
N HIS A 396 24.32 7.89 9.89
CA HIS A 396 25.27 8.11 8.81
C HIS A 396 25.27 9.56 8.31
N GLN A 397 24.07 10.15 8.14
CA GLN A 397 23.96 11.54 7.70
C GLN A 397 24.44 12.52 8.76
N VAL A 398 24.09 12.30 10.02
CA VAL A 398 24.59 13.10 11.17
C VAL A 398 26.11 13.09 11.22
N ALA A 399 26.74 11.93 11.00
CA ALA A 399 28.21 11.86 10.93
C ALA A 399 28.76 12.77 9.82
N LEU A 400 28.18 12.74 8.63
CA LEU A 400 28.62 13.57 7.48
C LEU A 400 28.44 15.07 7.76
N GLU A 401 27.28 15.48 8.29
CA GLU A 401 26.96 16.88 8.61
C GLU A 401 27.89 17.44 9.72
N ASN A 402 28.36 16.57 10.61
CA ASN A 402 29.32 16.91 11.65
C ASN A 402 30.79 16.78 11.20
N GLY A 403 31.05 16.60 9.90
CA GLY A 403 32.38 16.66 9.32
C GLY A 403 33.12 15.32 9.26
N ALA A 404 32.42 14.19 9.38
CA ALA A 404 33.04 12.88 9.17
C ALA A 404 33.54 12.74 7.71
N THR A 405 34.71 12.17 7.57
CA THR A 405 35.30 11.83 6.27
C THR A 405 35.82 10.39 6.31
N SER A 406 36.21 9.84 5.14
CA SER A 406 36.80 8.50 5.07
C SER A 406 38.10 8.37 5.87
N THR A 407 38.83 9.46 6.07
CA THR A 407 40.10 9.50 6.83
C THR A 407 39.95 9.97 8.27
N ALA A 408 38.79 10.54 8.61
CA ALA A 408 38.45 11.02 9.94
C ALA A 408 36.98 10.63 10.26
N PRO A 409 36.69 9.34 10.48
CA PRO A 409 35.33 8.90 10.80
C PRO A 409 34.93 9.39 12.20
N LEU A 410 33.65 9.67 12.37
CA LEU A 410 33.02 9.94 13.67
C LEU A 410 32.20 8.74 14.10
N GLU A 411 32.23 8.42 15.38
CA GLU A 411 31.30 7.43 15.96
C GLU A 411 29.97 8.12 16.27
N VAL A 412 28.86 7.51 15.84
CA VAL A 412 27.51 8.04 16.12
C VAL A 412 26.64 6.95 16.76
N ARG A 413 26.31 7.15 18.01
CA ARG A 413 25.41 6.30 18.79
C ARG A 413 24.07 6.97 18.96
N ALA A 414 22.98 6.18 19.04
CA ALA A 414 21.62 6.70 19.19
C ALA A 414 21.00 6.30 20.53
N ASP A 415 20.47 7.26 21.27
CA ASP A 415 19.54 7.00 22.38
C ASP A 415 18.12 7.28 21.87
N ALA A 416 17.42 6.21 21.49
CA ALA A 416 16.09 6.26 20.90
C ALA A 416 15.07 5.66 21.87
N LEU A 417 14.23 6.50 22.45
CA LEU A 417 13.15 6.10 23.36
C LEU A 417 11.83 6.05 22.60
N VAL A 418 11.23 4.87 22.51
CA VAL A 418 10.04 4.64 21.67
C VAL A 418 8.96 3.91 22.48
N SER A 419 7.72 4.35 22.30
CA SER A 419 6.51 3.67 22.74
C SER A 419 5.85 2.95 21.56
N LEU A 420 5.28 1.77 21.80
CA LEU A 420 4.49 1.00 20.83
C LEU A 420 3.13 0.65 21.42
N ASN A 421 2.04 1.08 20.77
CA ASN A 421 0.67 0.73 21.15
C ASN A 421 0.36 0.91 22.62
N GLY A 422 0.78 2.06 23.19
CA GLY A 422 0.52 2.42 24.60
C GLY A 422 1.45 1.75 25.62
N ARG A 423 2.50 1.04 25.20
CA ARG A 423 3.55 0.55 26.09
C ARG A 423 4.34 1.72 26.68
N THR A 424 4.91 1.52 27.86
CA THR A 424 5.92 2.44 28.40
C THR A 424 7.07 2.56 27.38
N SER A 425 7.56 3.79 27.19
CA SER A 425 8.70 4.04 26.30
C SER A 425 9.92 3.25 26.75
N ALA A 426 10.57 2.61 25.81
CA ALA A 426 11.79 1.84 26.03
C ALA A 426 12.81 2.15 24.93
N ARG A 427 14.07 1.82 25.19
CA ARG A 427 15.11 1.96 24.18
C ARG A 427 14.86 1.00 23.01
N LEU A 428 14.80 1.58 21.81
CA LEU A 428 14.65 0.83 20.57
C LEU A 428 15.99 0.32 20.05
N ILE A 429 17.04 1.10 20.28
CA ILE A 429 18.40 0.90 19.77
C ILE A 429 19.35 0.65 20.96
N ASP A 430 20.31 -0.25 20.78
CA ASP A 430 21.42 -0.42 21.71
C ASP A 430 22.29 0.87 21.71
N PRO A 431 22.35 1.62 22.84
CA PRO A 431 23.03 2.92 22.89
C PRO A 431 24.56 2.84 22.80
N ASP A 432 25.12 1.61 22.83
CA ASP A 432 26.57 1.41 22.79
C ASP A 432 27.07 1.08 21.36
N VAL A 433 26.17 0.84 20.42
CA VAL A 433 26.52 0.55 19.02
C VAL A 433 26.79 1.82 18.24
N ASP A 434 27.90 1.84 17.52
CA ASP A 434 28.22 2.88 16.54
C ASP A 434 27.40 2.64 15.25
N LEU A 435 26.28 3.34 15.10
CA LEU A 435 25.41 3.21 13.94
C LEU A 435 26.00 3.78 12.67
N ALA A 436 26.98 4.70 12.75
CA ALA A 436 27.66 5.23 11.56
C ALA A 436 28.59 4.18 10.93
N ALA A 437 29.03 3.19 11.70
CA ALA A 437 29.81 2.05 11.19
C ALA A 437 28.93 0.87 10.73
N GLU A 438 27.63 0.85 11.09
CA GLU A 438 26.75 -0.27 10.76
C GLU A 438 26.25 -0.20 9.31
N PRO A 439 26.59 -1.21 8.46
CA PRO A 439 26.09 -1.27 7.10
C PRO A 439 24.62 -1.71 7.06
N TRP A 440 23.93 -1.41 5.97
CA TRP A 440 22.65 -2.07 5.71
C TRP A 440 22.83 -3.59 5.54
N ARG A 441 21.91 -4.37 6.15
CA ARG A 441 21.89 -5.83 6.06
C ARG A 441 20.50 -6.33 5.68
N LEU A 442 20.44 -7.42 4.92
CA LEU A 442 19.17 -8.07 4.59
C LEU A 442 18.59 -8.85 5.77
N GLY A 443 19.40 -9.23 6.74
CA GLY A 443 19.00 -9.97 7.95
C GLY A 443 18.51 -9.07 9.08
N ALA A 444 18.22 -9.71 10.21
CA ALA A 444 17.88 -9.02 11.44
C ALA A 444 19.00 -8.07 11.89
N GLN A 445 18.60 -6.93 12.43
CA GLN A 445 19.52 -5.92 12.95
C GLN A 445 19.85 -6.25 14.42
N PRO A 446 21.09 -6.69 14.73
CA PRO A 446 21.41 -7.19 16.07
C PRO A 446 21.41 -6.10 17.15
N TRP A 447 21.46 -4.85 16.74
CA TRP A 447 21.45 -3.67 17.61
C TRP A 447 20.06 -3.13 17.93
N VAL A 448 18.99 -3.77 17.40
CA VAL A 448 17.61 -3.45 17.77
C VAL A 448 17.25 -4.22 19.04
N LEU A 449 16.90 -3.50 20.08
CA LEU A 449 16.54 -4.08 21.36
C LEU A 449 15.15 -4.73 21.34
N PRO A 450 14.89 -5.71 22.22
CA PRO A 450 13.60 -6.39 22.29
C PRO A 450 12.43 -5.43 22.59
N VAL A 451 11.25 -5.78 22.08
CA VAL A 451 10.02 -5.05 22.38
C VAL A 451 9.74 -5.12 23.90
N PRO A 452 9.34 -4.00 24.55
CA PRO A 452 8.95 -3.99 25.95
C PRO A 452 7.66 -4.81 26.17
N GLU A 453 7.43 -5.23 27.41
CA GLU A 453 6.23 -5.98 27.78
C GLU A 453 4.95 -5.27 27.33
N ALA A 454 3.93 -6.07 26.99
CA ALA A 454 2.63 -5.54 26.59
C ALA A 454 2.05 -4.65 27.71
N PRO A 455 1.33 -3.55 27.36
CA PRO A 455 0.66 -2.75 28.37
C PRO A 455 -0.35 -3.64 29.12
N ARG A 456 -0.55 -3.36 30.40
CA ARG A 456 -1.63 -4.00 31.15
C ARG A 456 -2.97 -3.65 30.50
N PRO A 457 -3.93 -4.57 30.43
CA PRO A 457 -5.27 -4.26 29.97
C PRO A 457 -5.80 -3.03 30.71
N LEU A 458 -6.31 -2.07 29.96
CA LEU A 458 -6.91 -0.84 30.51
C LEU A 458 -8.21 -1.17 31.25
#